data_a2fead7a4a0c04e5ab6f142b95f27777
#
_entry.id   a2fead7a4a0c04e5ab6f142b95f27777
#
_cell.length_a   1.000
_cell.length_b   1.000
_cell.length_c   1.000
_cell.angle_alpha   90.00
_cell.angle_beta   90.00
_cell.angle_gamma   90.00
#
_symmetry.space_group_name_H-M   'P 1'
#
loop_
_entity.id
_entity.type
_entity.pdbx_description
1 polymer ?
#
loop_
_entity_poly.entity_id
_entity_poly.type
_entity_poly.pdbx_seq_one_letter_code
_entity_poly.pdbx_strand_id
1 'polypeptide(L)'
;MITGFMGTGKTAAGRHAAIRLGLPFFDLDDVVEARAGMTVSQLFDLLGEEAFRARERHVLADAAQASGAVIATGGAAPLQGDYWTALADGAVAVVLEAGAEEIERRFVGGEVRPLLAPDPPRRIRELLAARKDAYAAAGEPMATDGLEAEAVGARLAERYRSVVQPSPLEVVVGGEVGTSVLVGEGTLDRVGEWIAGAVAGTSAVIVADRAAAGRIGKQLRAGLEAAGLRPTVVAMRGGEEAKSVDRLAWLWERFRDAGLDRTGTVVAVGGGTVLDISGMAAATYARGIALVNVPTTLLAMVDAGLGGKVGLNHAGVKNLAGAFHHPRV
;
A
#
# COMPACT_ATOMS: atom_id res chain seq x y z
N MET A 1 -3.24 12.03 -7.71
CA MET A 1 -3.83 13.02 -8.64
C MET A 1 -2.93 13.18 -9.85
N ILE A 2 -3.52 13.30 -11.05
CA ILE A 2 -2.80 13.34 -12.32
C ILE A 2 -3.24 14.58 -13.08
N THR A 3 -2.30 15.46 -13.42
CA THR A 3 -2.52 16.64 -14.25
C THR A 3 -1.53 16.66 -15.42
N GLY A 4 -1.58 17.69 -16.26
CA GLY A 4 -0.70 17.87 -17.39
C GLY A 4 -1.46 18.33 -18.64
N PHE A 5 -0.74 18.66 -19.71
CA PHE A 5 -1.32 19.18 -20.94
C PHE A 5 -2.31 18.19 -21.58
N MET A 6 -3.21 18.70 -22.43
CA MET A 6 -4.07 17.82 -23.23
C MET A 6 -3.21 16.93 -24.14
N GLY A 7 -3.62 15.67 -24.34
CA GLY A 7 -2.85 14.70 -25.13
C GLY A 7 -1.69 14.01 -24.40
N THR A 8 -1.41 14.33 -23.12
CA THR A 8 -0.37 13.63 -22.34
C THR A 8 -0.79 12.24 -21.82
N GLY A 9 -2.04 11.84 -22.04
CA GLY A 9 -2.50 10.49 -21.71
C GLY A 9 -3.08 10.31 -20.29
N LYS A 10 -3.45 11.39 -19.59
CA LYS A 10 -3.96 11.39 -18.20
C LYS A 10 -5.06 10.36 -17.95
N THR A 11 -6.12 10.40 -18.75
CA THR A 11 -7.29 9.52 -18.59
C THR A 11 -6.91 8.05 -18.75
N ALA A 12 -6.18 7.70 -19.80
CA ALA A 12 -5.81 6.32 -20.07
C ALA A 12 -4.81 5.79 -19.02
N ALA A 13 -3.74 6.53 -18.73
CA ALA A 13 -2.77 6.16 -17.70
C ALA A 13 -3.39 6.14 -16.31
N GLY A 14 -4.29 7.07 -16.00
CA GLY A 14 -5.01 7.12 -14.73
C GLY A 14 -5.88 5.88 -14.48
N ARG A 15 -6.58 5.39 -15.49
CA ARG A 15 -7.36 4.15 -15.41
C ARG A 15 -6.47 2.93 -15.13
N HIS A 16 -5.32 2.82 -15.81
CA HIS A 16 -4.35 1.75 -15.55
C HIS A 16 -3.75 1.86 -14.14
N ALA A 17 -3.43 3.06 -13.67
CA ALA A 17 -2.94 3.26 -12.31
C ALA A 17 -4.00 2.88 -11.26
N ALA A 18 -5.26 3.26 -11.46
CA ALA A 18 -6.38 2.95 -10.57
C ALA A 18 -6.58 1.44 -10.42
N ILE A 19 -6.58 0.69 -11.54
CA ILE A 19 -6.67 -0.77 -11.54
C ILE A 19 -5.51 -1.39 -10.73
N ARG A 20 -4.27 -0.92 -10.94
CA ARG A 20 -3.08 -1.42 -10.24
C ARG A 20 -3.06 -1.09 -8.75
N LEU A 21 -3.73 -0.03 -8.34
CA LEU A 21 -3.84 0.43 -6.95
C LEU A 21 -5.09 -0.12 -6.24
N GLY A 22 -6.05 -0.70 -6.98
CA GLY A 22 -7.34 -1.09 -6.43
C GLY A 22 -8.19 0.11 -5.99
N LEU A 23 -7.99 1.29 -6.60
CA LEU A 23 -8.68 2.53 -6.26
C LEU A 23 -9.70 2.91 -7.36
N PRO A 24 -10.78 3.62 -7.02
CA PRO A 24 -11.67 4.20 -8.02
C PRO A 24 -10.93 5.26 -8.86
N PHE A 25 -11.38 5.42 -10.11
CA PHE A 25 -10.87 6.42 -11.04
C PHE A 25 -11.94 7.45 -11.39
N PHE A 26 -11.56 8.72 -11.34
CA PHE A 26 -12.38 9.84 -11.78
C PHE A 26 -11.62 10.71 -12.78
N ASP A 27 -12.23 10.99 -13.94
CA ASP A 27 -11.80 12.04 -14.83
C ASP A 27 -12.70 13.26 -14.59
N LEU A 28 -12.12 14.40 -14.21
CA LEU A 28 -12.92 15.57 -13.85
C LEU A 28 -13.58 16.22 -15.09
N ASP A 29 -13.04 16.04 -16.29
CA ASP A 29 -13.71 16.46 -17.52
C ASP A 29 -15.01 15.63 -17.73
N ASP A 30 -14.96 14.30 -17.52
CA ASP A 30 -16.14 13.43 -17.56
C ASP A 30 -17.20 13.84 -16.50
N VAL A 31 -16.75 14.25 -15.30
CA VAL A 31 -17.66 14.72 -14.24
C VAL A 31 -18.33 16.05 -14.62
N VAL A 32 -17.60 16.96 -15.23
CA VAL A 32 -18.17 18.23 -15.73
C VAL A 32 -19.22 17.95 -16.80
N GLU A 33 -18.93 17.07 -17.77
CA GLU A 33 -19.86 16.68 -18.83
C GLU A 33 -21.13 16.04 -18.27
N ALA A 34 -20.98 15.09 -17.35
CA ALA A 34 -22.11 14.42 -16.70
C ALA A 34 -23.03 15.40 -15.96
N ARG A 35 -22.47 16.39 -15.26
CA ARG A 35 -23.25 17.41 -14.55
C ARG A 35 -23.91 18.44 -15.48
N ALA A 36 -23.25 18.75 -16.60
CA ALA A 36 -23.75 19.71 -17.57
C ALA A 36 -24.77 19.12 -18.55
N GLY A 37 -24.80 17.79 -18.72
CA GLY A 37 -25.59 17.11 -19.72
C GLY A 37 -25.12 17.37 -21.16
N MET A 38 -23.88 17.81 -21.34
CA MET A 38 -23.28 18.13 -22.64
C MET A 38 -21.77 17.97 -22.59
N THR A 39 -21.13 17.80 -23.75
CA THR A 39 -19.68 17.64 -23.85
C THR A 39 -18.94 18.95 -23.54
N VAL A 40 -17.64 18.83 -23.16
CA VAL A 40 -16.77 20.00 -22.99
C VAL A 40 -16.77 20.88 -24.25
N SER A 41 -16.72 20.30 -25.45
CA SER A 41 -16.77 21.05 -26.70
C SER A 41 -18.07 21.87 -26.82
N GLN A 42 -19.22 21.24 -26.57
CA GLN A 42 -20.50 21.92 -26.57
C GLN A 42 -20.61 23.02 -25.51
N LEU A 43 -20.02 22.81 -24.33
CA LEU A 43 -19.95 23.85 -23.30
C LEU A 43 -19.18 25.07 -23.75
N PHE A 44 -18.03 24.88 -24.41
CA PHE A 44 -17.24 25.97 -24.96
C PHE A 44 -18.00 26.69 -26.07
N ASP A 45 -18.61 25.97 -27.00
CA ASP A 45 -19.32 26.52 -28.16
C ASP A 45 -20.57 27.31 -27.78
N LEU A 46 -21.34 26.80 -26.81
CA LEU A 46 -22.64 27.35 -26.43
C LEU A 46 -22.55 28.41 -25.31
N LEU A 47 -21.65 28.20 -24.34
CA LEU A 47 -21.61 28.99 -23.10
C LEU A 47 -20.28 29.72 -22.89
N GLY A 48 -19.27 29.45 -23.71
CA GLY A 48 -17.95 30.06 -23.64
C GLY A 48 -17.04 29.46 -22.55
N GLU A 49 -15.77 29.89 -22.61
CA GLU A 49 -14.72 29.38 -21.71
C GLU A 49 -15.01 29.70 -20.24
N GLU A 50 -15.49 30.88 -19.92
CA GLU A 50 -15.74 31.32 -18.54
C GLU A 50 -16.78 30.43 -17.85
N ALA A 51 -17.85 30.09 -18.55
CA ALA A 51 -18.89 29.21 -18.04
C ALA A 51 -18.38 27.75 -17.81
N PHE A 52 -17.48 27.27 -18.67
CA PHE A 52 -16.78 26.02 -18.45
C PHE A 52 -15.89 26.10 -17.22
N ARG A 53 -15.05 27.11 -17.08
CA ARG A 53 -14.15 27.32 -15.94
C ARG A 53 -14.89 27.42 -14.61
N ALA A 54 -16.06 28.04 -14.58
CA ALA A 54 -16.89 28.10 -13.40
C ALA A 54 -17.33 26.69 -12.95
N ARG A 55 -17.73 25.82 -13.89
CA ARG A 55 -18.12 24.43 -13.61
C ARG A 55 -16.92 23.59 -13.19
N GLU A 56 -15.79 23.73 -13.89
CA GLU A 56 -14.51 23.08 -13.54
C GLU A 56 -14.12 23.38 -12.09
N ARG A 57 -14.20 24.65 -11.64
CA ARG A 57 -13.92 25.03 -10.25
C ARG A 57 -14.82 24.33 -9.23
N HIS A 58 -16.12 24.19 -9.51
CA HIS A 58 -17.01 23.47 -8.62
C HIS A 58 -16.65 21.98 -8.51
N VAL A 59 -16.30 21.36 -9.64
CA VAL A 59 -15.87 19.95 -9.66
C VAL A 59 -14.52 19.77 -8.93
N LEU A 60 -13.59 20.71 -9.08
CA LEU A 60 -12.33 20.72 -8.34
C LEU A 60 -12.54 20.83 -6.83
N ALA A 61 -13.44 21.73 -6.40
CA ALA A 61 -13.78 21.89 -4.98
C ALA A 61 -14.41 20.62 -4.37
N ASP A 62 -15.30 19.97 -5.11
CA ASP A 62 -15.90 18.70 -4.67
C ASP A 62 -14.87 17.57 -4.65
N ALA A 63 -13.99 17.50 -5.66
CA ALA A 63 -12.93 16.52 -5.74
C ALA A 63 -11.90 16.65 -4.60
N ALA A 64 -11.67 17.87 -4.10
CA ALA A 64 -10.80 18.12 -2.94
C ALA A 64 -11.30 17.46 -1.63
N GLN A 65 -12.58 17.08 -1.57
CA GLN A 65 -13.15 16.35 -0.42
C GLN A 65 -13.02 14.82 -0.59
N ALA A 66 -12.59 14.35 -1.76
CA ALA A 66 -12.45 12.92 -2.03
C ALA A 66 -11.12 12.40 -1.50
N SER A 67 -11.13 11.19 -0.94
CA SER A 67 -9.93 10.47 -0.52
C SER A 67 -9.92 9.06 -1.10
N GLY A 68 -8.74 8.48 -1.27
CA GLY A 68 -8.60 7.10 -1.73
C GLY A 68 -9.05 6.89 -3.19
N ALA A 69 -8.75 7.84 -4.07
CA ALA A 69 -9.10 7.78 -5.49
C ALA A 69 -7.94 8.23 -6.39
N VAL A 70 -7.92 7.76 -7.62
CA VAL A 70 -7.10 8.29 -8.71
C VAL A 70 -7.91 9.31 -9.48
N ILE A 71 -7.46 10.56 -9.51
CA ILE A 71 -8.18 11.67 -10.13
C ILE A 71 -7.34 12.22 -11.29
N ALA A 72 -7.89 12.22 -12.50
CA ALA A 72 -7.36 12.95 -13.65
C ALA A 72 -8.06 14.31 -13.76
N THR A 73 -7.27 15.38 -13.93
CA THR A 73 -7.80 16.75 -14.02
C THR A 73 -7.73 17.29 -15.45
N GLY A 74 -8.52 18.30 -15.74
CA GLY A 74 -8.38 19.10 -16.95
C GLY A 74 -7.00 19.75 -17.04
N GLY A 75 -6.51 19.98 -18.26
CA GLY A 75 -5.15 20.52 -18.47
C GLY A 75 -4.93 21.97 -18.01
N ALA A 76 -5.96 22.66 -17.58
CA ALA A 76 -5.86 24.00 -17.02
C ALA A 76 -6.13 24.06 -15.50
N ALA A 77 -6.37 22.92 -14.87
CA ALA A 77 -6.63 22.85 -13.43
C ALA A 77 -5.53 23.52 -12.59
N PRO A 78 -4.22 23.35 -12.87
CA PRO A 78 -3.16 24.04 -12.13
C PRO A 78 -3.22 25.58 -12.21
N LEU A 79 -3.95 26.14 -13.17
CA LEU A 79 -4.14 27.59 -13.31
C LEU A 79 -5.29 28.14 -12.45
N GLN A 80 -6.01 27.29 -11.72
CA GLN A 80 -7.19 27.67 -10.96
C GLN A 80 -6.88 28.13 -9.51
N GLY A 81 -5.61 28.46 -9.21
CA GLY A 81 -5.21 29.05 -7.93
C GLY A 81 -5.63 28.21 -6.72
N ASP A 82 -6.43 28.79 -5.82
CA ASP A 82 -6.84 28.16 -4.56
C ASP A 82 -7.57 26.83 -4.75
N TYR A 83 -8.32 26.64 -5.84
CA TYR A 83 -8.99 25.37 -6.13
C TYR A 83 -8.00 24.26 -6.41
N TRP A 84 -6.90 24.57 -7.12
CA TRP A 84 -5.82 23.61 -7.31
C TRP A 84 -5.12 23.30 -6.00
N THR A 85 -4.78 24.32 -5.22
CA THR A 85 -4.10 24.15 -3.93
C THR A 85 -4.93 23.27 -2.99
N ALA A 86 -6.23 23.49 -2.90
CA ALA A 86 -7.12 22.67 -2.08
C ALA A 86 -7.21 21.21 -2.55
N LEU A 87 -7.23 20.98 -3.88
CA LEU A 87 -7.24 19.62 -4.45
C LEU A 87 -5.90 18.91 -4.27
N ALA A 88 -4.79 19.65 -4.32
CA ALA A 88 -3.43 19.11 -4.19
C ALA A 88 -3.04 18.83 -2.73
N ASP A 89 -3.73 19.43 -1.77
CA ASP A 89 -3.45 19.25 -0.35
C ASP A 89 -3.65 17.78 0.07
N GLY A 90 -2.61 17.19 0.62
CA GLY A 90 -2.61 15.77 1.00
C GLY A 90 -2.61 14.77 -0.17
N ALA A 91 -2.54 15.23 -1.43
CA ALA A 91 -2.51 14.37 -2.60
C ALA A 91 -1.09 14.15 -3.14
N VAL A 92 -0.83 12.95 -3.68
CA VAL A 92 0.35 12.71 -4.54
C VAL A 92 0.04 13.27 -5.93
N ALA A 93 0.55 14.46 -6.22
CA ALA A 93 0.32 15.14 -7.49
C ALA A 93 1.42 14.82 -8.49
N VAL A 94 1.05 14.30 -9.67
CA VAL A 94 1.96 13.99 -10.78
C VAL A 94 1.52 14.75 -12.03
N VAL A 95 2.49 15.43 -12.66
CA VAL A 95 2.29 16.15 -13.91
C VAL A 95 2.78 15.31 -15.07
N LEU A 96 1.87 14.82 -15.91
CA LEU A 96 2.27 14.10 -17.12
C LEU A 96 2.76 15.11 -18.18
N GLU A 97 3.99 14.89 -18.62
CA GLU A 97 4.64 15.73 -19.63
C GLU A 97 4.85 14.96 -20.94
N ALA A 98 4.69 15.64 -22.04
CA ALA A 98 5.07 15.16 -23.37
C ALA A 98 5.58 16.31 -24.21
N GLY A 99 6.52 16.03 -25.09
CA GLY A 99 7.01 17.00 -26.07
C GLY A 99 5.92 17.46 -27.03
N ALA A 100 6.05 18.65 -27.59
CA ALA A 100 5.06 19.22 -28.52
C ALA A 100 4.81 18.29 -29.73
N GLU A 101 5.86 17.70 -30.29
CA GLU A 101 5.79 16.76 -31.42
C GLU A 101 5.02 15.49 -31.05
N GLU A 102 5.22 14.98 -29.84
CA GLU A 102 4.50 13.81 -29.37
C GLU A 102 3.02 14.11 -29.15
N ILE A 103 2.69 15.30 -28.60
CA ILE A 103 1.32 15.75 -28.47
C ILE A 103 0.67 15.90 -29.83
N GLU A 104 1.36 16.55 -30.80
CA GLU A 104 0.89 16.68 -32.17
C GLU A 104 0.59 15.31 -32.80
N ARG A 105 1.50 14.35 -32.64
CA ARG A 105 1.33 12.98 -33.12
C ARG A 105 0.10 12.28 -32.53
N ARG A 106 -0.18 12.47 -31.25
CA ARG A 106 -1.34 11.87 -30.56
C ARG A 106 -2.68 12.49 -30.99
N PHE A 107 -2.66 13.70 -31.55
CA PHE A 107 -3.86 14.35 -32.10
C PHE A 107 -4.14 14.02 -33.56
N VAL A 108 -3.26 13.35 -34.26
CA VAL A 108 -3.49 12.93 -35.68
C VAL A 108 -4.67 11.98 -35.73
N GLY A 109 -5.76 12.38 -36.39
CA GLY A 109 -6.99 11.58 -36.56
C GLY A 109 -8.01 11.66 -35.40
N GLY A 110 -7.77 12.52 -34.39
CA GLY A 110 -8.69 12.78 -33.28
C GLY A 110 -9.56 14.03 -33.46
N GLU A 111 -10.51 14.25 -32.55
CA GLU A 111 -11.32 15.47 -32.50
C GLU A 111 -10.44 16.71 -32.28
N VAL A 112 -10.64 17.73 -33.13
CA VAL A 112 -9.96 19.05 -32.99
C VAL A 112 -10.54 19.75 -31.75
N ARG A 113 -9.71 19.91 -30.73
CA ARG A 113 -10.12 20.65 -29.53
C ARG A 113 -10.21 22.16 -29.85
N PRO A 114 -11.27 22.87 -29.43
CA PRO A 114 -11.47 24.29 -29.75
C PRO A 114 -10.26 25.17 -29.41
N LEU A 115 -9.56 24.91 -28.30
CA LEU A 115 -8.38 25.66 -27.87
C LEU A 115 -7.15 25.53 -28.77
N LEU A 116 -7.11 24.54 -29.66
CA LEU A 116 -6.00 24.30 -30.59
C LEU A 116 -6.28 24.86 -32.00
N ALA A 117 -7.50 25.27 -32.32
CA ALA A 117 -7.83 25.84 -33.61
C ALA A 117 -7.26 27.29 -33.75
N PRO A 118 -6.93 27.79 -34.95
CA PRO A 118 -6.91 27.06 -36.24
C PRO A 118 -5.56 26.39 -36.57
N ASP A 119 -4.50 26.60 -35.79
CA ASP A 119 -3.13 26.11 -36.00
C ASP A 119 -2.68 25.28 -34.79
N PRO A 120 -3.03 23.97 -34.74
CA PRO A 120 -2.73 23.13 -33.59
C PRO A 120 -1.23 23.08 -33.22
N PRO A 121 -0.27 22.90 -34.14
CA PRO A 121 1.15 22.82 -33.78
C PRO A 121 1.66 24.09 -33.10
N ARG A 122 1.27 25.25 -33.61
CA ARG A 122 1.64 26.52 -33.02
C ARG A 122 0.97 26.74 -31.67
N ARG A 123 -0.33 26.44 -31.55
CA ARG A 123 -1.10 26.61 -30.31
C ARG A 123 -0.62 25.67 -29.19
N ILE A 124 -0.22 24.46 -29.53
CA ILE A 124 0.37 23.53 -28.57
C ILE A 124 1.64 24.14 -27.96
N ARG A 125 2.56 24.65 -28.78
CA ARG A 125 3.81 25.25 -28.28
C ARG A 125 3.57 26.52 -27.46
N GLU A 126 2.68 27.40 -27.90
CA GLU A 126 2.31 28.61 -27.16
C GLU A 126 1.69 28.27 -25.80
N LEU A 127 0.74 27.34 -25.74
CA LEU A 127 0.07 26.95 -24.50
C LEU A 127 0.99 26.16 -23.55
N LEU A 128 1.87 25.30 -24.05
CA LEU A 128 2.88 24.64 -23.24
C LEU A 128 3.82 25.66 -22.59
N ALA A 129 4.32 26.62 -23.36
CA ALA A 129 5.17 27.69 -22.86
C ALA A 129 4.46 28.53 -21.80
N ALA A 130 3.20 28.93 -22.05
CA ALA A 130 2.41 29.75 -21.14
C ALA A 130 2.05 29.05 -19.82
N ARG A 131 2.00 27.72 -19.82
CA ARG A 131 1.63 26.90 -18.63
C ARG A 131 2.82 26.24 -17.93
N LYS A 132 4.03 26.43 -18.41
CA LYS A 132 5.24 25.79 -17.92
C LYS A 132 5.41 25.96 -16.41
N ASP A 133 5.33 27.20 -15.93
CA ASP A 133 5.53 27.49 -14.51
C ASP A 133 4.43 26.92 -13.63
N ALA A 134 3.17 26.96 -14.11
CA ALA A 134 2.05 26.37 -13.40
C ALA A 134 2.18 24.84 -13.29
N TYR A 135 2.62 24.17 -14.34
CA TYR A 135 2.88 22.73 -14.28
C TYR A 135 4.07 22.39 -13.39
N ALA A 136 5.16 23.16 -13.45
CA ALA A 136 6.31 22.97 -12.59
C ALA A 136 5.96 23.10 -11.09
N ALA A 137 5.00 23.97 -10.77
CA ALA A 137 4.51 24.14 -9.40
C ALA A 137 3.42 23.13 -8.99
N ALA A 138 2.81 22.44 -9.96
CA ALA A 138 1.64 21.61 -9.73
C ALA A 138 1.93 20.21 -9.15
N GLY A 139 3.13 19.70 -9.30
CA GLY A 139 3.50 18.38 -8.84
C GLY A 139 4.77 17.86 -9.49
N GLU A 140 5.05 16.57 -9.27
CA GLU A 140 6.25 15.94 -9.82
C GLU A 140 6.08 15.64 -11.31
N PRO A 141 7.04 16.04 -12.18
CA PRO A 141 6.97 15.76 -13.59
C PRO A 141 7.22 14.28 -13.91
N MET A 142 6.43 13.74 -14.85
CA MET A 142 6.60 12.39 -15.38
C MET A 142 6.50 12.43 -16.91
N ALA A 143 7.61 12.16 -17.58
CA ALA A 143 7.65 12.09 -19.04
C ALA A 143 6.86 10.88 -19.58
N THR A 144 6.11 11.12 -20.67
CA THR A 144 5.26 10.11 -21.32
C THR A 144 5.61 9.86 -22.79
N ASP A 145 6.64 10.52 -23.32
CA ASP A 145 7.05 10.36 -24.71
C ASP A 145 7.41 8.92 -25.02
N GLY A 146 6.85 8.39 -26.09
CA GLY A 146 7.11 7.01 -26.55
C GLY A 146 6.61 5.92 -25.62
N LEU A 147 5.82 6.24 -24.59
CA LEU A 147 5.29 5.26 -23.64
C LEU A 147 3.81 4.98 -23.90
N GLU A 148 3.44 3.71 -23.81
CA GLU A 148 2.06 3.28 -23.79
C GLU A 148 1.40 3.64 -22.44
N ALA A 149 0.07 3.85 -22.47
CA ALA A 149 -0.70 4.27 -21.29
C ALA A 149 -0.56 3.30 -20.11
N GLU A 150 -0.43 2.00 -20.38
CA GLU A 150 -0.23 0.99 -19.34
C GLU A 150 1.10 1.16 -18.62
N ALA A 151 2.18 1.46 -19.35
CA ALA A 151 3.50 1.69 -18.77
C ALA A 151 3.53 2.96 -17.90
N VAL A 152 2.88 4.03 -18.36
CA VAL A 152 2.70 5.27 -17.57
C VAL A 152 1.88 4.98 -16.33
N GLY A 153 0.78 4.23 -16.45
CA GLY A 153 -0.06 3.82 -15.32
C GLY A 153 0.70 2.99 -14.27
N ALA A 154 1.61 2.11 -14.71
CA ALA A 154 2.47 1.37 -13.81
C ALA A 154 3.42 2.29 -13.01
N ARG A 155 4.07 3.26 -13.67
CA ARG A 155 4.93 4.26 -13.02
C ARG A 155 4.17 5.14 -12.04
N LEU A 156 2.94 5.55 -12.37
CA LEU A 156 2.06 6.31 -11.48
C LEU A 156 1.74 5.51 -10.22
N ALA A 157 1.40 4.24 -10.36
CA ALA A 157 1.11 3.37 -9.22
C ALA A 157 2.35 3.13 -8.33
N GLU A 158 3.52 2.94 -8.94
CA GLU A 158 4.79 2.82 -8.23
C GLU A 158 5.13 4.11 -7.47
N ARG A 159 4.96 5.27 -8.12
CA ARG A 159 5.17 6.57 -7.49
C ARG A 159 4.25 6.79 -6.30
N TYR A 160 2.98 6.47 -6.44
CA TYR A 160 2.03 6.54 -5.33
C TYR A 160 2.49 5.67 -4.15
N ARG A 161 2.84 4.41 -4.39
CA ARG A 161 3.30 3.50 -3.34
C ARG A 161 4.60 3.94 -2.67
N SER A 162 5.48 4.64 -3.38
CA SER A 162 6.73 5.15 -2.81
C SER A 162 6.53 6.35 -1.87
N VAL A 163 5.43 7.10 -2.04
CA VAL A 163 5.10 8.27 -1.21
C VAL A 163 4.10 7.92 -0.12
N VAL A 164 3.03 7.25 -0.51
CA VAL A 164 1.97 6.82 0.40
C VAL A 164 2.31 5.40 0.84
N GLN A 165 3.07 5.28 1.91
CA GLN A 165 3.13 4.01 2.62
C GLN A 165 1.74 3.79 3.21
N PRO A 166 0.98 2.79 2.76
CA PRO A 166 -0.28 2.49 3.40
C PRO A 166 0.01 2.17 4.86
N SER A 167 -0.50 2.97 5.78
CA SER A 167 -0.51 2.59 7.18
C SER A 167 -1.33 1.30 7.25
N PRO A 168 -0.79 0.21 7.80
CA PRO A 168 -1.58 -0.99 7.96
C PRO A 168 -2.78 -0.68 8.83
N LEU A 169 -3.90 -1.32 8.55
CA LEU A 169 -5.03 -1.31 9.44
C LEU A 169 -4.58 -1.98 10.74
N GLU A 170 -4.61 -1.27 11.84
CA GLU A 170 -4.39 -1.82 13.17
C GLU A 170 -5.74 -2.06 13.83
N VAL A 171 -5.99 -3.30 14.23
CA VAL A 171 -7.18 -3.70 14.97
C VAL A 171 -6.73 -4.36 16.27
N VAL A 172 -7.15 -3.81 17.40
CA VAL A 172 -6.90 -4.44 18.71
C VAL A 172 -8.03 -5.40 19.02
N VAL A 173 -7.69 -6.69 19.16
CA VAL A 173 -8.64 -7.76 19.48
C VAL A 173 -8.42 -8.23 20.91
N GLY A 174 -9.46 -8.25 21.73
CA GLY A 174 -9.41 -8.72 23.12
C GLY A 174 -9.47 -7.61 24.17
N GLY A 175 -9.53 -7.99 25.47
CA GLY A 175 -9.68 -7.08 26.61
C GLY A 175 -8.38 -6.37 27.02
N GLU A 176 -8.10 -6.28 28.34
CA GLU A 176 -6.96 -5.52 28.91
C GLU A 176 -5.58 -5.95 28.40
N VAL A 177 -5.43 -7.18 27.86
CA VAL A 177 -4.23 -7.67 27.20
C VAL A 177 -4.61 -8.06 25.76
N GLY A 178 -4.86 -7.07 24.93
CA GLY A 178 -5.26 -7.28 23.53
C GLY A 178 -4.12 -7.71 22.64
N THR A 179 -4.49 -8.34 21.51
CA THR A 179 -3.59 -8.58 20.37
C THR A 179 -3.73 -7.46 19.37
N SER A 180 -2.65 -6.78 19.00
CA SER A 180 -2.65 -5.85 17.86
C SER A 180 -2.56 -6.65 16.57
N VAL A 181 -3.58 -6.55 15.73
CA VAL A 181 -3.63 -7.20 14.41
C VAL A 181 -3.32 -6.15 13.34
N LEU A 182 -2.27 -6.38 12.58
CA LEU A 182 -1.79 -5.47 11.54
C LEU A 182 -2.06 -6.08 10.18
N VAL A 183 -2.87 -5.41 9.37
CA VAL A 183 -3.25 -5.86 8.02
C VAL A 183 -2.91 -4.79 6.99
N GLY A 184 -2.04 -5.09 6.04
CA GLY A 184 -1.68 -4.17 4.97
C GLY A 184 -0.42 -4.56 4.22
N GLU A 185 -0.20 -3.91 3.07
CA GLU A 185 1.05 -4.02 2.32
C GLU A 185 2.19 -3.35 3.10
N GLY A 186 3.41 -3.91 3.00
CA GLY A 186 4.59 -3.35 3.67
C GLY A 186 4.65 -3.56 5.19
N THR A 187 3.71 -4.29 5.80
CA THR A 187 3.68 -4.58 7.24
C THR A 187 4.98 -5.20 7.73
N LEU A 188 5.60 -6.08 6.93
CA LEU A 188 6.86 -6.75 7.29
C LEU A 188 8.05 -5.79 7.35
N ASP A 189 8.04 -4.70 6.62
CA ASP A 189 9.13 -3.72 6.61
C ASP A 189 9.18 -2.91 7.91
N ARG A 190 8.02 -2.74 8.55
CA ARG A 190 7.85 -1.96 9.78
C ARG A 190 7.58 -2.81 11.02
N VAL A 191 7.51 -4.13 10.87
CA VAL A 191 7.14 -5.05 11.96
C VAL A 191 8.04 -4.90 13.19
N GLY A 192 9.31 -4.58 13.02
CA GLY A 192 10.25 -4.36 14.11
C GLY A 192 9.82 -3.26 15.07
N GLU A 193 9.27 -2.17 14.56
CA GLU A 193 8.78 -1.02 15.35
C GLU A 193 7.62 -1.44 16.26
N TRP A 194 6.64 -2.17 15.72
CA TRP A 194 5.48 -2.64 16.47
C TRP A 194 5.86 -3.71 17.50
N ILE A 195 6.74 -4.64 17.14
CA ILE A 195 7.20 -5.66 18.07
C ILE A 195 7.97 -5.01 19.22
N ALA A 196 8.90 -4.10 18.93
CA ALA A 196 9.65 -3.38 19.96
C ALA A 196 8.73 -2.59 20.91
N GLY A 197 7.65 -2.00 20.40
CA GLY A 197 6.65 -1.30 21.22
C GLY A 197 5.76 -2.23 22.06
N ALA A 198 5.59 -3.48 21.63
CA ALA A 198 4.67 -4.44 22.28
C ALA A 198 5.36 -5.40 23.28
N VAL A 199 6.71 -5.45 23.30
CA VAL A 199 7.47 -6.40 24.12
C VAL A 199 8.44 -5.70 25.08
N ALA A 200 8.74 -6.35 26.21
CA ALA A 200 9.57 -5.73 27.23
C ALA A 200 11.08 -5.97 27.06
N GLY A 201 11.46 -7.05 26.39
CA GLY A 201 12.84 -7.48 26.25
C GLY A 201 13.45 -7.15 24.89
N THR A 202 14.75 -7.35 24.76
CA THR A 202 15.49 -7.16 23.52
C THR A 202 15.86 -8.47 22.81
N SER A 203 15.72 -9.63 23.48
CA SER A 203 16.03 -10.93 22.89
C SER A 203 14.82 -11.52 22.18
N ALA A 204 15.00 -11.94 20.93
CA ALA A 204 13.91 -12.52 20.14
C ALA A 204 14.36 -13.81 19.42
N VAL A 205 13.46 -14.79 19.30
CA VAL A 205 13.67 -15.95 18.43
C VAL A 205 12.59 -15.97 17.35
N ILE A 206 13.03 -15.92 16.10
CA ILE A 206 12.17 -16.09 14.94
C ILE A 206 12.08 -17.59 14.63
N VAL A 207 10.95 -18.21 14.93
CA VAL A 207 10.67 -19.61 14.55
C VAL A 207 9.97 -19.59 13.19
N ALA A 208 10.64 -20.02 12.15
CA ALA A 208 10.12 -19.93 10.80
C ALA A 208 10.01 -21.30 10.12
N ASP A 209 8.93 -21.50 9.33
CA ASP A 209 8.92 -22.58 8.34
C ASP A 209 10.11 -22.44 7.38
N ARG A 210 10.71 -23.56 6.98
CA ARG A 210 11.88 -23.55 6.08
C ARG A 210 11.63 -22.77 4.78
N ALA A 211 10.42 -22.82 4.25
CA ALA A 211 10.06 -22.09 3.04
C ALA A 211 10.00 -20.58 3.29
N ALA A 212 9.55 -20.16 4.47
CA ALA A 212 9.44 -18.74 4.87
C ALA A 212 10.76 -18.17 5.43
N ALA A 213 11.62 -19.01 6.03
CA ALA A 213 12.86 -18.58 6.70
C ALA A 213 13.82 -17.81 5.79
N GLY A 214 13.88 -18.15 4.50
CA GLY A 214 14.79 -17.54 3.53
C GLY A 214 14.52 -16.05 3.30
N ARG A 215 13.34 -15.71 2.81
CA ARG A 215 12.97 -14.34 2.44
C ARG A 215 12.39 -13.59 3.65
N ILE A 216 11.29 -14.10 4.20
CA ILE A 216 10.55 -13.45 5.29
C ILE A 216 11.42 -13.39 6.56
N GLY A 217 12.09 -14.49 6.91
CA GLY A 217 12.95 -14.54 8.10
C GLY A 217 14.11 -13.54 8.03
N LYS A 218 14.72 -13.32 6.85
CA LYS A 218 15.77 -12.30 6.67
C LYS A 218 15.23 -10.88 6.82
N GLN A 219 14.08 -10.60 6.22
CA GLN A 219 13.42 -9.29 6.29
C GLN A 219 13.01 -8.95 7.73
N LEU A 220 12.36 -9.89 8.42
CA LEU A 220 12.01 -9.75 9.83
C LEU A 220 13.24 -9.55 10.71
N ARG A 221 14.29 -10.33 10.49
CA ARG A 221 15.54 -10.18 11.23
C ARG A 221 16.09 -8.75 11.10
N ALA A 222 16.21 -8.23 9.88
CA ALA A 222 16.69 -6.89 9.63
C ALA A 222 15.80 -5.82 10.30
N GLY A 223 14.47 -5.95 10.22
CA GLY A 223 13.52 -5.04 10.88
C GLY A 223 13.62 -5.06 12.40
N LEU A 224 13.78 -6.23 13.00
CA LEU A 224 13.94 -6.38 14.45
C LEU A 224 15.30 -5.81 14.92
N GLU A 225 16.39 -6.06 14.19
CA GLU A 225 17.71 -5.49 14.48
C GLU A 225 17.70 -3.95 14.41
N ALA A 226 17.03 -3.39 13.39
CA ALA A 226 16.86 -1.94 13.24
C ALA A 226 16.05 -1.32 14.40
N ALA A 227 15.12 -2.08 14.98
CA ALA A 227 14.32 -1.68 16.14
C ALA A 227 15.01 -1.98 17.50
N GLY A 228 16.28 -2.38 17.50
CA GLY A 228 17.08 -2.61 18.71
C GLY A 228 16.91 -3.98 19.36
N LEU A 229 16.22 -4.93 18.72
CA LEU A 229 16.14 -6.30 19.20
C LEU A 229 17.31 -7.15 18.68
N ARG A 230 17.54 -8.28 19.34
CA ARG A 230 18.60 -9.25 18.99
C ARG A 230 17.94 -10.57 18.56
N PRO A 231 17.54 -10.70 17.28
CA PRO A 231 16.84 -11.88 16.80
C PRO A 231 17.80 -13.03 16.46
N THR A 232 17.40 -14.25 16.84
CA THR A 232 17.99 -15.50 16.37
C THR A 232 16.97 -16.24 15.51
N VAL A 233 17.37 -16.70 14.31
CA VAL A 233 16.46 -17.42 13.40
C VAL A 233 16.58 -18.93 13.63
N VAL A 234 15.46 -19.56 13.89
CA VAL A 234 15.29 -21.03 14.04
C VAL A 234 14.37 -21.53 12.93
N ALA A 235 14.95 -22.17 11.92
CA ALA A 235 14.18 -22.76 10.84
C ALA A 235 13.69 -24.17 11.23
N MET A 236 12.40 -24.41 11.06
CA MET A 236 11.80 -25.74 11.28
C MET A 236 11.04 -26.23 10.05
N ARG A 237 10.82 -27.51 9.92
CA ARG A 237 9.91 -28.06 8.92
C ARG A 237 8.49 -27.99 9.48
N GLY A 238 7.58 -27.38 8.73
CA GLY A 238 6.16 -27.43 9.01
C GLY A 238 5.56 -28.81 8.71
N GLY A 239 4.25 -28.91 8.79
CA GLY A 239 3.49 -30.15 8.64
C GLY A 239 2.92 -30.60 9.97
N GLU A 240 1.82 -31.34 9.94
CA GLU A 240 1.07 -31.73 11.15
C GLU A 240 1.91 -32.58 12.13
N GLU A 241 2.89 -33.33 11.63
CA GLU A 241 3.86 -34.11 12.45
C GLU A 241 4.78 -33.20 13.28
N ALA A 242 4.91 -31.95 12.99
CA ALA A 242 5.68 -31.01 13.79
C ALA A 242 4.98 -30.61 15.10
N LYS A 243 3.68 -30.87 15.23
CA LYS A 243 2.91 -30.62 16.48
C LYS A 243 3.12 -31.73 17.46
N SER A 244 4.34 -31.96 17.93
CA SER A 244 4.73 -33.06 18.83
C SER A 244 5.50 -32.58 20.06
N VAL A 245 5.53 -33.40 21.10
CA VAL A 245 6.28 -33.16 22.34
C VAL A 245 7.79 -33.04 22.04
N ASP A 246 8.32 -33.85 21.15
CA ASP A 246 9.74 -33.81 20.78
C ASP A 246 10.10 -32.51 20.13
N ARG A 247 9.22 -32.00 19.25
CA ARG A 247 9.41 -30.70 18.62
C ARG A 247 9.31 -29.53 19.62
N LEU A 248 8.40 -29.64 20.57
CA LEU A 248 8.26 -28.70 21.67
C LEU A 248 9.54 -28.64 22.51
N ALA A 249 10.06 -29.80 22.95
CA ALA A 249 11.31 -29.90 23.70
C ALA A 249 12.49 -29.31 22.91
N TRP A 250 12.59 -29.64 21.61
CA TRP A 250 13.59 -29.08 20.72
C TRP A 250 13.51 -27.54 20.62
N LEU A 251 12.31 -26.94 20.57
CA LEU A 251 12.16 -25.49 20.58
C LEU A 251 12.64 -24.87 21.88
N TRP A 252 12.36 -25.46 23.04
CA TRP A 252 12.86 -24.97 24.33
C TRP A 252 14.38 -24.94 24.38
N GLU A 253 15.05 -25.97 23.83
CA GLU A 253 16.51 -25.99 23.70
C GLU A 253 17.01 -24.80 22.84
N ARG A 254 16.38 -24.59 21.69
CA ARG A 254 16.74 -23.47 20.82
C ARG A 254 16.53 -22.10 21.48
N PHE A 255 15.47 -21.92 22.27
CA PHE A 255 15.22 -20.72 23.04
C PHE A 255 16.29 -20.50 24.10
N ARG A 256 16.67 -21.51 24.83
CA ARG A 256 17.78 -21.48 25.81
C ARG A 256 19.11 -21.12 25.14
N ASP A 257 19.43 -21.78 24.03
CA ASP A 257 20.69 -21.60 23.32
C ASP A 257 20.77 -20.18 22.69
N ALA A 258 19.63 -19.59 22.34
CA ALA A 258 19.52 -18.20 21.90
C ALA A 258 19.54 -17.17 23.06
N GLY A 259 19.59 -17.64 24.30
CA GLY A 259 19.63 -16.76 25.48
C GLY A 259 18.29 -16.06 25.78
N LEU A 260 17.15 -16.67 25.39
CA LEU A 260 15.85 -16.11 25.79
C LEU A 260 15.67 -16.25 27.30
N ASP A 261 15.27 -15.16 27.92
CA ASP A 261 14.81 -15.08 29.30
C ASP A 261 13.28 -14.85 29.38
N ARG A 262 12.78 -14.51 30.56
CA ARG A 262 11.34 -14.24 30.80
C ARG A 262 10.82 -13.01 30.07
N THR A 263 11.66 -12.11 29.62
CA THR A 263 11.32 -10.91 28.85
C THR A 263 11.48 -11.11 27.35
N GLY A 264 11.98 -12.28 26.95
CA GLY A 264 12.21 -12.64 25.53
C GLY A 264 10.93 -12.82 24.75
N THR A 265 11.07 -12.78 23.43
CA THR A 265 9.95 -12.83 22.48
C THR A 265 10.13 -13.97 21.48
N VAL A 266 9.08 -14.73 21.24
CA VAL A 266 8.98 -15.68 20.13
C VAL A 266 8.21 -15.02 18.99
N VAL A 267 8.82 -14.96 17.80
CA VAL A 267 8.18 -14.50 16.57
C VAL A 267 7.93 -15.73 15.69
N ALA A 268 6.69 -16.19 15.62
CA ALA A 268 6.29 -17.39 14.88
C ALA A 268 5.92 -17.02 13.44
N VAL A 269 6.59 -17.61 12.44
CA VAL A 269 6.46 -17.28 11.01
C VAL A 269 6.09 -18.52 10.21
N GLY A 270 4.84 -18.60 9.76
CA GLY A 270 4.42 -19.79 9.01
C GLY A 270 2.92 -19.99 8.93
N GLY A 271 2.53 -21.19 8.53
CA GLY A 271 1.14 -21.67 8.60
C GLY A 271 0.74 -22.07 10.02
N GLY A 272 -0.53 -22.45 10.21
CA GLY A 272 -1.11 -22.78 11.50
C GLY A 272 -0.28 -23.73 12.37
N THR A 273 0.32 -24.77 11.79
CA THR A 273 1.18 -25.72 12.52
C THR A 273 2.37 -25.03 13.19
N VAL A 274 3.03 -24.10 12.48
CA VAL A 274 4.19 -23.37 13.04
C VAL A 274 3.72 -22.41 14.13
N LEU A 275 2.61 -21.73 13.93
CA LEU A 275 2.03 -20.83 14.92
C LEU A 275 1.63 -21.58 16.20
N ASP A 276 0.93 -22.70 16.06
CA ASP A 276 0.47 -23.51 17.20
C ASP A 276 1.63 -24.05 18.06
N ILE A 277 2.64 -24.68 17.43
CA ILE A 277 3.76 -25.28 18.19
C ILE A 277 4.70 -24.20 18.77
N SER A 278 4.92 -23.11 18.05
CA SER A 278 5.72 -21.99 18.55
C SER A 278 5.02 -21.26 19.69
N GLY A 279 3.71 -21.07 19.56
CA GLY A 279 2.88 -20.49 20.62
C GLY A 279 2.83 -21.39 21.85
N MET A 280 2.71 -22.71 21.70
CA MET A 280 2.80 -23.65 22.81
C MET A 280 4.19 -23.63 23.49
N ALA A 281 5.24 -23.49 22.69
CA ALA A 281 6.60 -23.30 23.21
C ALA A 281 6.73 -21.99 24.01
N ALA A 282 6.21 -20.89 23.49
CA ALA A 282 6.19 -19.60 24.18
C ALA A 282 5.37 -19.64 25.48
N ALA A 283 4.20 -20.27 25.45
CA ALA A 283 3.32 -20.40 26.61
C ALA A 283 3.96 -21.16 27.77
N THR A 284 4.81 -22.14 27.47
CA THR A 284 5.37 -23.06 28.45
C THR A 284 6.83 -22.77 28.81
N TYR A 285 7.57 -22.05 27.98
CA TYR A 285 8.95 -21.65 28.28
C TYR A 285 8.96 -20.56 29.37
N ALA A 286 9.77 -20.75 30.40
CA ALA A 286 9.93 -19.83 31.52
C ALA A 286 8.61 -19.37 32.18
N ARG A 287 7.53 -20.16 32.12
CA ARG A 287 6.15 -19.93 32.56
C ARG A 287 5.39 -18.90 31.71
N GLY A 288 5.77 -18.77 30.45
CA GLY A 288 5.17 -17.85 29.49
C GLY A 288 6.05 -16.66 29.15
N ILE A 289 6.32 -16.51 27.84
CA ILE A 289 7.05 -15.37 27.27
C ILE A 289 6.23 -14.77 26.13
N ALA A 290 6.58 -13.56 25.69
CA ALA A 290 5.85 -12.87 24.63
C ALA A 290 5.82 -13.68 23.32
N LEU A 291 4.67 -13.66 22.65
CA LEU A 291 4.43 -14.30 21.35
C LEU A 291 4.01 -13.22 20.35
N VAL A 292 4.55 -13.31 19.14
CA VAL A 292 4.14 -12.53 17.97
C VAL A 292 3.89 -13.52 16.82
N ASN A 293 2.77 -13.38 16.13
CA ASN A 293 2.41 -14.24 15.00
C ASN A 293 2.58 -13.51 13.67
N VAL A 294 3.28 -14.12 12.73
CA VAL A 294 3.43 -13.69 11.34
C VAL A 294 2.90 -14.79 10.43
N PRO A 295 1.57 -14.87 10.24
CA PRO A 295 0.96 -15.92 9.45
C PRO A 295 1.30 -15.76 7.97
N THR A 296 1.68 -16.86 7.30
CA THR A 296 2.07 -16.88 5.88
C THR A 296 1.08 -17.61 4.98
N THR A 297 -0.01 -18.12 5.54
CA THR A 297 -1.12 -18.74 4.79
C THR A 297 -2.43 -18.04 5.13
N LEU A 298 -3.35 -17.94 4.15
CA LEU A 298 -4.65 -17.32 4.38
C LEU A 298 -5.40 -17.95 5.55
N LEU A 299 -5.40 -19.29 5.66
CA LEU A 299 -6.04 -19.98 6.77
C LEU A 299 -5.45 -19.54 8.12
N ALA A 300 -4.12 -19.44 8.23
CA ALA A 300 -3.48 -18.99 9.47
C ALA A 300 -3.78 -17.52 9.79
N MET A 301 -3.94 -16.66 8.77
CA MET A 301 -4.29 -15.25 8.94
C MET A 301 -5.67 -15.07 9.58
N VAL A 302 -6.64 -15.94 9.26
CA VAL A 302 -8.02 -15.79 9.73
C VAL A 302 -8.38 -16.71 10.92
N ASP A 303 -7.45 -17.56 11.37
CA ASP A 303 -7.69 -18.53 12.45
C ASP A 303 -6.52 -18.53 13.45
N ALA A 304 -5.48 -19.33 13.23
CA ALA A 304 -4.39 -19.55 14.20
C ALA A 304 -3.60 -18.26 14.55
N GLY A 305 -3.56 -17.28 13.64
CA GLY A 305 -2.91 -15.99 13.87
C GLY A 305 -3.60 -15.12 14.94
N LEU A 306 -4.91 -15.30 15.13
CA LEU A 306 -5.75 -14.42 15.96
C LEU A 306 -6.19 -15.07 17.27
N GLY A 307 -6.40 -16.38 17.28
CA GLY A 307 -7.25 -17.05 18.28
C GLY A 307 -6.59 -17.34 19.63
N GLY A 308 -5.30 -17.15 19.80
CA GLY A 308 -4.58 -17.48 21.05
C GLY A 308 -4.62 -18.97 21.47
N LYS A 309 -5.28 -19.82 20.72
CA LYS A 309 -5.27 -21.27 20.94
C LYS A 309 -3.99 -21.85 20.41
N VAL A 310 -3.16 -22.44 21.27
CA VAL A 310 -1.91 -23.08 20.89
C VAL A 310 -1.90 -24.50 21.39
N GLY A 311 -1.25 -25.41 20.66
CA GLY A 311 -1.32 -26.81 21.08
C GLY A 311 -0.47 -27.78 20.26
N LEU A 312 -0.47 -29.01 20.69
CA LEU A 312 0.24 -30.11 20.07
C LEU A 312 -0.61 -31.40 20.04
N ASN A 313 -0.22 -32.31 19.17
CA ASN A 313 -0.84 -33.62 19.03
C ASN A 313 -0.13 -34.61 19.95
N HIS A 314 -0.87 -35.53 20.55
CA HIS A 314 -0.31 -36.58 21.37
C HIS A 314 -1.18 -37.83 21.27
N ALA A 315 -0.56 -38.99 21.33
CA ALA A 315 -1.23 -40.31 21.33
C ALA A 315 -2.27 -40.50 20.21
N GLY A 316 -2.00 -39.96 19.02
CA GLY A 316 -2.90 -40.00 17.84
C GLY A 316 -4.09 -39.04 17.87
N VAL A 317 -4.20 -38.20 18.91
CA VAL A 317 -5.26 -37.20 19.05
C VAL A 317 -4.72 -35.81 18.70
N LYS A 318 -5.39 -35.12 17.78
CA LYS A 318 -5.04 -33.74 17.38
C LYS A 318 -5.36 -32.75 18.50
N ASN A 319 -4.45 -31.79 18.71
CA ASN A 319 -4.60 -30.68 19.67
C ASN A 319 -4.97 -31.18 21.11
N LEU A 320 -4.50 -32.36 21.52
CA LEU A 320 -4.84 -32.96 22.81
C LEU A 320 -4.30 -32.10 23.97
N ALA A 321 -3.08 -31.59 23.83
CA ALA A 321 -2.46 -30.76 24.85
C ALA A 321 -2.30 -29.33 24.28
N GLY A 322 -2.70 -28.33 25.05
CA GLY A 322 -2.67 -26.95 24.59
C GLY A 322 -2.82 -25.93 25.72
N ALA A 323 -2.70 -24.69 25.34
CA ALA A 323 -2.88 -23.56 26.23
C ALA A 323 -3.63 -22.43 25.49
N PHE A 324 -4.14 -21.47 26.25
CA PHE A 324 -4.54 -20.16 25.71
C PHE A 324 -3.38 -19.19 25.93
N HIS A 325 -2.75 -18.79 24.85
CA HIS A 325 -1.60 -17.86 24.86
C HIS A 325 -1.73 -16.86 23.72
N HIS A 326 -2.28 -15.69 24.05
CA HIS A 326 -2.57 -14.67 23.05
C HIS A 326 -1.29 -14.01 22.55
N PRO A 327 -1.10 -13.87 21.24
CA PRO A 327 0.00 -13.10 20.71
C PRO A 327 -0.16 -11.61 21.08
N ARG A 328 0.96 -10.91 21.15
CA ARG A 328 0.99 -9.44 21.34
C ARG A 328 0.71 -8.72 20.04
N VAL A 329 1.23 -9.28 18.93
CA VAL A 329 1.04 -8.78 17.56
C VAL A 329 0.80 -9.98 16.64
#